data_3ee80710b8aad57fb63f7f58e6bc570d
#
_entry.id   3ee80710b8aad57fb63f7f58e6bc570d
#
_cell.length_a   1.000
_cell.length_b   1.000
_cell.length_c   1.000
_cell.angle_alpha   90.00
_cell.angle_beta   90.00
_cell.angle_gamma   90.00
#
_symmetry.space_group_name_H-M   'P 1'
#
loop_
_entity.id
_entity.type
_entity.pdbx_description
1 polymer ?
#
loop_
_entity_poly.entity_id
_entity_poly.type
_entity_poly.pdbx_seq_one_letter_code
_entity_poly.pdbx_strand_id
1 'polypeptide(L)'
;TLMHKDRLILASAFYTPKHGDIVVINRYAEEPLIKRVIAMGGDELQIDPDTHIVLLNGEELDEPYVHYDTVLEDFRGPITIPEGYVFVMGDHRNASKDSRMDEVGLINVKDIAGKAIFRIWPLNKIGGLE
;
A
#
# COMPACT_ATOMS: atom_id res chain seq x y z
N THR A 1 -7.78 -12.43 11.38
CA THR A 1 -6.61 -11.80 11.21
C THR A 1 -5.66 -12.68 10.52
N LEU A 2 -4.56 -12.22 10.30
CA LEU A 2 -3.65 -12.92 9.54
C LEU A 2 -2.98 -14.00 10.22
N MET A 3 -3.28 -14.24 11.29
CA MET A 3 -2.66 -15.13 12.04
C MET A 3 -2.87 -16.45 11.75
N HIS A 4 -3.01 -17.22 12.38
CA HIS A 4 -3.36 -18.50 12.25
C HIS A 4 -3.04 -19.18 11.00
N LYS A 5 -3.95 -19.32 10.16
CA LYS A 5 -3.78 -20.11 9.02
C LYS A 5 -3.00 -19.44 8.02
N ASP A 6 -3.25 -18.21 7.80
CA ASP A 6 -2.53 -17.48 6.81
C ASP A 6 -1.48 -16.79 7.55
N ARG A 7 -0.26 -17.09 7.38
CA ARG A 7 0.78 -16.50 8.13
C ARG A 7 1.31 -15.29 7.46
N LEU A 8 1.42 -14.22 8.20
CA LEU A 8 2.02 -13.00 7.72
C LEU A 8 3.45 -13.00 8.24
N ILE A 9 4.39 -12.96 7.36
CA ILE A 9 5.80 -12.94 7.73
C ILE A 9 6.38 -11.61 7.36
N LEU A 10 7.09 -10.98 8.28
CA LEU A 10 7.75 -9.71 8.02
C LEU A 10 9.19 -9.93 7.64
N ALA A 11 9.59 -9.29 6.57
CA ALA A 11 10.99 -9.25 6.20
C ALA A 11 11.42 -7.83 6.46
N SER A 12 12.00 -7.57 7.61
CA SER A 12 12.29 -6.21 8.01
C SER A 12 13.75 -5.81 8.00
N ALA A 13 14.67 -6.76 8.19
CA ALA A 13 16.07 -6.41 8.27
C ALA A 13 16.54 -5.85 6.94
N PHE A 14 17.07 -4.64 6.95
CA PHE A 14 17.59 -4.01 5.75
C PHE A 14 16.57 -3.87 4.62
N TYR A 15 15.29 -3.88 4.96
CA TYR A 15 14.28 -3.79 3.93
C TYR A 15 14.19 -2.37 3.37
N THR A 16 14.13 -2.26 2.07
CA THR A 16 13.91 -1.00 1.38
C THR A 16 12.63 -1.15 0.57
N PRO A 17 11.66 -0.26 0.75
CA PRO A 17 10.40 -0.38 0.04
C PRO A 17 10.56 -0.30 -1.47
N LYS A 18 9.71 -1.01 -2.18
CA LYS A 18 9.66 -0.97 -3.64
C LYS A 18 8.23 -0.83 -4.07
N HIS A 19 8.02 -0.29 -5.27
CA HIS A 19 6.68 -0.16 -5.81
C HIS A 19 5.99 -1.50 -5.82
N GLY A 20 4.76 -1.52 -5.38
CA GLY A 20 3.94 -2.73 -5.37
C GLY A 20 4.09 -3.60 -4.14
N ASP A 21 5.06 -3.32 -3.29
CA ASP A 21 5.23 -4.12 -2.09
C ASP A 21 4.08 -3.86 -1.13
N ILE A 22 3.67 -4.92 -0.43
CA ILE A 22 2.71 -4.75 0.66
C ILE A 22 3.53 -4.61 1.92
N VAL A 23 3.30 -3.55 2.65
CA VAL A 23 4.10 -3.25 3.85
C VAL A 23 3.24 -3.12 5.08
N VAL A 24 3.85 -3.39 6.22
CA VAL A 24 3.20 -3.22 7.51
C VAL A 24 3.72 -1.93 8.10
N ILE A 25 2.81 -1.04 8.44
CA ILE A 25 3.15 0.31 8.90
C ILE A 25 2.76 0.43 10.36
N ASN A 26 3.74 0.77 11.18
CA ASN A 26 3.48 0.98 12.60
C ASN A 26 2.94 2.37 12.83
N ARG A 27 1.89 2.46 13.63
CA ARG A 27 1.33 3.74 13.98
C ARG A 27 1.12 3.75 15.46
N TYR A 28 2.02 4.28 16.18
CA TYR A 28 1.93 4.39 17.61
C TYR A 28 0.73 3.72 18.28
N ALA A 29 -0.19 4.45 18.77
CA ALA A 29 -1.27 3.88 19.55
C ALA A 29 -2.33 3.17 18.72
N GLU A 30 -2.19 3.20 17.42
CA GLU A 30 -3.19 2.61 16.55
C GLU A 30 -2.74 1.26 16.05
N GLU A 31 -3.66 0.49 15.53
CA GLU A 31 -3.31 -0.78 14.96
C GLU A 31 -2.46 -0.57 13.73
N PRO A 32 -1.53 -1.45 13.45
CA PRO A 32 -0.71 -1.33 12.25
C PRO A 32 -1.58 -1.37 10.98
N LEU A 33 -1.13 -0.68 9.97
CA LEU A 33 -1.80 -0.69 8.68
C LEU A 33 -1.03 -1.62 7.76
N ILE A 34 -1.74 -2.34 6.91
CA ILE A 34 -1.13 -3.19 5.90
C ILE A 34 -1.60 -2.65 4.56
N LYS A 35 -0.70 -2.07 3.80
CA LYS A 35 -1.04 -1.36 2.57
C LYS A 35 0.01 -1.63 1.50
N ARG A 36 -0.34 -1.26 0.28
CA ARG A 36 0.57 -1.44 -0.87
C ARG A 36 1.26 -0.13 -1.20
N VAL A 37 2.57 -0.19 -1.44
CA VAL A 37 3.35 1.00 -1.81
C VAL A 37 3.05 1.35 -3.25
N ILE A 38 2.54 2.55 -3.48
CA ILE A 38 2.16 3.01 -4.81
C ILE A 38 3.21 3.97 -5.37
N ALA A 39 3.74 4.84 -4.54
CA ALA A 39 4.72 5.82 -5.00
C ALA A 39 5.76 6.04 -3.92
N MET A 40 6.96 6.41 -4.33
CA MET A 40 8.09 6.57 -3.42
C MET A 40 8.77 7.88 -3.67
N GLY A 41 9.72 8.23 -2.82
CA GLY A 41 10.41 9.52 -2.94
C GLY A 41 10.88 9.82 -4.35
N GLY A 42 10.55 10.98 -4.83
CA GLY A 42 10.90 11.40 -6.17
C GLY A 42 9.83 11.14 -7.23
N ASP A 43 8.84 10.30 -6.92
CA ASP A 43 7.79 10.00 -7.89
C ASP A 43 6.74 11.09 -7.93
N GLU A 44 6.14 11.28 -9.09
CA GLU A 44 5.00 12.16 -9.23
C GLU A 44 3.76 11.29 -9.32
N LEU A 45 2.79 11.55 -8.49
CA LEU A 45 1.57 10.73 -8.44
C LEU A 45 0.36 11.58 -8.74
N GLN A 46 -0.52 11.07 -9.59
CA GLN A 46 -1.79 11.70 -9.87
C GLN A 46 -2.88 10.63 -9.89
N ILE A 47 -4.05 10.97 -9.41
CA ILE A 47 -5.23 10.16 -9.62
C ILE A 47 -6.16 11.07 -10.41
N ASP A 48 -6.49 10.66 -11.63
CA ASP A 48 -7.29 11.47 -12.51
C ASP A 48 -8.65 11.73 -11.86
N PRO A 49 -9.05 12.97 -11.66
CA PRO A 49 -10.29 13.27 -10.97
C PRO A 49 -11.54 12.82 -11.74
N ASP A 50 -11.42 12.60 -13.02
CA ASP A 50 -12.59 12.18 -13.80
C ASP A 50 -12.64 10.67 -13.99
N THR A 51 -11.52 10.05 -14.28
CA THR A 51 -11.52 8.63 -14.57
C THR A 51 -11.07 7.78 -13.37
N HIS A 52 -10.44 8.40 -12.38
CA HIS A 52 -9.90 7.74 -11.19
C HIS A 52 -8.77 6.77 -11.55
N ILE A 53 -8.14 6.97 -12.69
CA ILE A 53 -6.99 6.18 -13.08
C ILE A 53 -5.78 6.72 -12.34
N VAL A 54 -4.97 5.82 -11.80
CA VAL A 54 -3.76 6.20 -11.08
C VAL A 54 -2.61 6.34 -12.07
N LEU A 55 -1.97 7.50 -12.06
CA LEU A 55 -0.86 7.78 -12.95
C LEU A 55 0.40 7.96 -12.13
N LEU A 56 1.41 7.17 -12.43
CA LEU A 56 2.69 7.24 -11.74
C LEU A 56 3.72 7.74 -12.75
N ASN A 57 4.28 8.89 -12.46
CA ASN A 57 5.24 9.54 -13.36
C ASN A 57 4.69 9.68 -14.78
N GLY A 58 3.40 9.99 -14.86
CA GLY A 58 2.76 10.26 -16.14
C GLY A 58 2.21 9.04 -16.87
N GLU A 59 2.42 7.85 -16.31
CA GLU A 59 1.95 6.63 -16.97
C GLU A 59 0.91 5.92 -16.13
N GLU A 60 -0.08 5.35 -16.80
CA GLU A 60 -1.13 4.64 -16.10
C GLU A 60 -0.55 3.42 -15.39
N LEU A 61 -0.86 3.28 -14.12
CA LEU A 61 -0.35 2.17 -13.35
C LEU A 61 -1.22 0.95 -13.60
N ASP A 62 -0.57 -0.19 -13.88
CA ASP A 62 -1.30 -1.43 -14.08
C ASP A 62 -1.56 -2.04 -12.71
N GLU A 63 -2.83 -2.13 -12.34
CA GLU A 63 -3.19 -2.53 -11.00
C GLU A 63 -4.16 -3.72 -10.99
N PRO A 64 -3.69 -4.90 -11.36
CA PRO A 64 -4.58 -6.07 -11.40
C PRO A 64 -5.10 -6.48 -10.03
N TYR A 65 -4.44 -6.04 -8.95
CA TYR A 65 -4.85 -6.38 -7.59
C TYR A 65 -5.95 -5.48 -7.05
N VAL A 66 -6.31 -4.42 -7.79
CA VAL A 66 -7.26 -3.46 -7.28
C VAL A 66 -8.68 -3.93 -7.42
N HIS A 67 -9.44 -3.77 -6.35
CA HIS A 67 -10.84 -4.05 -6.35
C HIS A 67 -11.58 -2.73 -6.24
N TYR A 68 -12.55 -2.54 -7.07
CA TYR A 68 -13.37 -1.36 -7.05
C TYR A 68 -12.65 -0.07 -7.47
N ASP A 69 -13.40 0.94 -7.56
CA ASP A 69 -12.94 2.23 -8.06
C ASP A 69 -12.01 2.93 -7.08
N THR A 70 -10.99 3.60 -7.56
CA THR A 70 -10.07 4.34 -6.73
C THR A 70 -10.67 5.72 -6.46
N VAL A 71 -11.47 5.79 -5.39
CA VAL A 71 -12.08 7.07 -5.03
C VAL A 71 -11.00 8.01 -4.57
N LEU A 72 -11.13 9.27 -4.88
CA LEU A 72 -10.09 10.24 -4.54
C LEU A 72 -9.94 10.53 -3.06
N GLU A 73 -10.98 10.47 -2.31
CA GLU A 73 -10.98 10.87 -0.91
C GLU A 73 -10.45 12.31 -0.82
N ASP A 74 -9.46 12.56 0.04
CA ASP A 74 -8.90 13.90 0.18
C ASP A 74 -7.79 14.18 -0.83
N PHE A 75 -7.47 13.22 -1.67
CA PHE A 75 -6.33 13.39 -2.57
C PHE A 75 -6.57 14.53 -3.55
N ARG A 76 -5.61 15.38 -3.69
CA ARG A 76 -5.64 16.44 -4.67
C ARG A 76 -4.22 16.50 -5.22
N GLY A 77 -4.06 16.06 -6.42
CA GLY A 77 -2.76 16.01 -7.05
C GLY A 77 -2.71 16.87 -8.28
N PRO A 78 -1.63 16.77 -9.03
CA PRO A 78 -0.52 15.81 -8.81
C PRO A 78 0.35 16.21 -7.65
N ILE A 79 0.99 15.22 -7.05
CA ILE A 79 1.90 15.49 -5.95
C ILE A 79 3.24 14.81 -6.25
N THR A 80 4.31 15.36 -5.70
CA THR A 80 5.62 14.73 -5.78
C THR A 80 5.94 14.19 -4.40
N ILE A 81 6.30 12.93 -4.32
CA ILE A 81 6.59 12.30 -3.04
C ILE A 81 7.96 12.74 -2.57
N PRO A 82 8.08 13.29 -1.36
CA PRO A 82 9.41 13.70 -0.87
C PRO A 82 10.27 12.48 -0.56
N GLU A 83 11.56 12.67 -0.59
CA GLU A 83 12.48 11.61 -0.25
C GLU A 83 12.22 11.15 1.18
N GLY A 84 12.31 9.87 1.41
CA GLY A 84 12.08 9.31 2.74
C GLY A 84 10.63 8.99 3.02
N TYR A 85 9.74 9.22 2.07
CA TYR A 85 8.33 8.95 2.24
C TYR A 85 7.77 8.07 1.15
N VAL A 86 6.66 7.43 1.43
CA VAL A 86 5.94 6.64 0.44
C VAL A 86 4.46 6.97 0.51
N PHE A 87 3.78 6.77 -0.59
CA PHE A 87 2.34 6.91 -0.67
C PHE A 87 1.79 5.49 -0.77
N VAL A 88 0.89 5.13 0.12
CA VAL A 88 0.35 3.77 0.14
C VAL A 88 -1.15 3.78 -0.07
N MET A 89 -1.67 2.71 -0.66
CA MET A 89 -3.11 2.54 -0.82
C MET A 89 -3.48 1.11 -0.54
N GLY A 90 -4.68 0.92 -0.03
CA GLY A 90 -5.23 -0.42 0.11
C GLY A 90 -5.73 -0.91 -1.23
N ASP A 91 -5.78 -2.22 -1.41
CA ASP A 91 -6.26 -2.78 -2.67
C ASP A 91 -7.79 -2.65 -2.79
N HIS A 92 -8.48 -2.57 -1.66
CA HIS A 92 -9.93 -2.36 -1.68
C HIS A 92 -10.17 -0.85 -1.73
N ARG A 93 -10.03 -0.28 -2.91
CA ARG A 93 -9.90 1.16 -3.10
C ARG A 93 -11.05 2.00 -2.63
N ASN A 94 -12.24 1.48 -2.59
CA ASN A 94 -13.38 2.29 -2.16
C ASN A 94 -13.69 2.11 -0.67
N ALA A 95 -12.85 1.40 0.06
CA ALA A 95 -13.08 1.17 1.48
C ALA A 95 -11.80 1.10 2.29
N SER A 96 -10.73 1.72 1.83
CA SER A 96 -9.45 1.64 2.49
C SER A 96 -9.07 2.99 3.08
N LYS A 97 -8.52 2.97 4.30
CA LYS A 97 -7.99 4.17 4.89
C LYS A 97 -6.52 4.17 4.57
N ASP A 98 -6.06 5.11 3.81
CA ASP A 98 -4.69 5.10 3.32
C ASP A 98 -4.20 6.52 3.04
N SER A 99 -3.09 6.65 2.31
CA SER A 99 -2.45 7.94 2.08
C SER A 99 -3.31 8.94 1.33
N ARG A 100 -4.40 8.50 0.69
CA ARG A 100 -5.32 9.44 0.05
C ARG A 100 -6.04 10.30 1.07
N MET A 101 -6.12 9.84 2.30
CA MET A 101 -6.83 10.58 3.34
C MET A 101 -5.85 11.39 4.14
N ASP A 102 -6.20 12.65 4.42
CA ASP A 102 -5.32 13.53 5.15
C ASP A 102 -4.94 12.97 6.51
N GLU A 103 -5.84 12.23 7.14
CA GLU A 103 -5.55 11.69 8.44
C GLU A 103 -4.47 10.63 8.41
N VAL A 104 -4.21 10.02 7.28
CA VAL A 104 -3.15 9.06 7.13
C VAL A 104 -1.93 9.73 6.52
N GLY A 105 -2.10 10.33 5.36
CA GLY A 105 -1.04 11.06 4.68
C GLY A 105 0.10 10.20 4.20
N LEU A 106 1.20 10.83 3.89
CA LEU A 106 2.40 10.12 3.44
C LEU A 106 3.02 9.38 4.62
N ILE A 107 3.62 8.25 4.33
CA ILE A 107 4.21 7.41 5.36
C ILE A 107 5.72 7.57 5.33
N ASN A 108 6.31 7.86 6.49
CA ASN A 108 7.75 7.93 6.61
C ASN A 108 8.27 6.51 6.52
N VAL A 109 9.28 6.27 5.70
CA VAL A 109 9.81 4.92 5.54
C VAL A 109 10.28 4.33 6.87
N LYS A 110 10.61 5.17 7.83
CA LYS A 110 11.04 4.69 9.14
C LYS A 110 9.91 4.03 9.91
N ASP A 111 8.67 4.30 9.54
CA ASP A 111 7.53 3.71 10.21
C ASP A 111 7.11 2.40 9.58
N ILE A 112 7.79 1.95 8.55
CA ILE A 112 7.50 0.69 7.92
C ILE A 112 8.22 -0.40 8.70
N ALA A 113 7.45 -1.32 9.27
CA ALA A 113 8.03 -2.41 10.04
C ALA A 113 8.69 -3.42 9.12
N GLY A 114 8.17 -3.58 7.92
CA GLY A 114 8.76 -4.50 6.96
C GLY A 114 7.80 -4.84 5.84
N LYS A 115 8.27 -5.67 4.94
CA LYS A 115 7.47 -6.12 3.82
C LYS A 115 6.65 -7.31 4.29
N ALA A 116 5.38 -7.30 3.94
CA ALA A 116 4.48 -8.38 4.30
C ALA A 116 4.61 -9.49 3.28
N ILE A 117 4.92 -10.67 3.76
CA ILE A 117 5.00 -11.83 2.91
C ILE A 117 3.95 -12.80 3.41
N PHE A 118 2.96 -13.08 2.57
CA PHE A 118 1.89 -13.96 2.96
C PHE A 118 2.27 -15.38 2.64
N ARG A 119 2.15 -16.27 3.65
CA ARG A 119 2.47 -17.62 3.46
C ARG A 119 1.21 -18.39 3.51
N ILE A 120 0.92 -19.11 2.48
CA ILE A 120 -0.26 -19.93 2.42
C ILE A 120 0.12 -21.31 2.85
N TRP A 121 -0.52 -21.76 3.88
CA TRP A 121 -0.16 -23.01 4.46
C TRP A 121 -1.38 -23.85 4.74
N PRO A 122 -1.38 -25.02 4.34
CA PRO A 122 -0.32 -25.71 3.64
C PRO A 122 -0.44 -25.39 2.18
N LEU A 123 0.67 -25.24 1.63
CA LEU A 123 0.66 -24.84 0.30
C LEU A 123 -0.06 -25.73 -0.59
N ASN A 124 0.04 -26.94 -0.33
CA ASN A 124 -0.55 -27.81 -1.21
C ASN A 124 -1.98 -27.78 -1.14
N LYS A 125 -2.47 -27.35 -0.22
CA LYS A 125 -3.74 -27.36 -0.12
C LYS A 125 -4.19 -26.34 -0.72
N ILE A 126 -3.54 -25.77 -1.17
CA ILE A 126 -3.85 -24.74 -1.55
C ILE A 126 -4.85 -24.53 -1.83
N GLY A 127 -5.09 -24.61 -1.99
CA GLY A 127 -5.72 -24.18 -2.02
C GLY A 127 -5.98 -23.50 -1.14
N GLY A 128 -5.65 -23.43 -0.78
CA GLY A 128 -5.77 -22.90 -0.11
C GLY A 128 -5.57 -22.43 0.95
N LEU A 129 -5.76 -21.94 1.27
CA LEU A 129 -5.52 -21.33 2.21
C LEU A 129 -6.50 -21.41 2.97
N GLU A 130 -6.67 -21.73 3.14
CA GLU A 130 -7.55 -21.89 3.76
C GLU A 130 -7.68 -21.59 4.56
#